data_5b1648589ff04d99e3f3a7eb4a38d12d
#
_entry.id   5b1648589ff04d99e3f3a7eb4a38d12d
#
_cell.length_a   1.000
_cell.length_b   1.000
_cell.length_c   1.000
_cell.angle_alpha   90.00
_cell.angle_beta   90.00
_cell.angle_gamma   90.00
#
_symmetry.space_group_name_H-M   'P 1'
#
loop_
_entity.id
_entity.type
_entity.pdbx_description
1 polymer ?
#
loop_
_entity_poly.entity_id
_entity_poly.type
_entity_poly.pdbx_seq_one_letter_code
_entity_poly.pdbx_strand_id
1 'polypeptide(L)'
;MNWTDLNLIPAMPEIVLLTALCAVLLVDLWLKDNSRVITHYLSLFTLVLTAATQWYVWTPTAVSTFNDMYLADGLSQLGKMTMYAALFAVFVYAKPYNRARNMFNGEFYTLSLFALLGMSVMVSAGHFLVAYIGLELLSLSLYAMIALRRDSARSAEAALKYFVLGALASGLLLYGISMIYGATGSLNFAIVLANGQSGVANGWLMKLGLVFVVVALAFKLGAVPFHMWVSDVYEGAPTSVASIIGTAPKMAAAVFAFRILVTAMNNQHADWTQMLVILSVASLLIGNLAAIVQTNIKRMLAYSTVSHMGFVLMAFLSGSVGFSAGLYYALTYIVMALVGFGVLMLLSDESFECENIADLAGLNRRNAWYAFLMLLAMFSMAGIPPLMGFYAKLQVIKLLVSANYTWLAVFAVVMSLIGAFYYLRVVRTIYFEEPADSRRLSSDGAMKVLLSANGLLLLLWGVLPQGVMDWCVQAIRTTTGW
;
A
#
# COMPACT_ATOMS: atom_id res chain seq x y z
N MET A 1 -9.50 3.34 35.91
CA MET A 1 -8.39 2.86 35.07
C MET A 1 -7.11 3.27 35.77
N ASN A 2 -6.42 2.33 36.39
CA ASN A 2 -5.13 2.64 37.02
C ASN A 2 -4.06 2.65 35.92
N TRP A 3 -3.28 3.70 35.87
CA TRP A 3 -2.18 3.85 34.89
C TRP A 3 -1.14 2.72 34.98
N THR A 4 -1.06 2.06 36.14
CA THR A 4 -0.19 0.91 36.40
C THR A 4 -0.60 -0.37 35.67
N ASP A 5 -1.85 -0.46 35.20
CA ASP A 5 -2.40 -1.65 34.54
C ASP A 5 -2.28 -1.59 33.01
N LEU A 6 -1.81 -0.45 32.47
CA LEU A 6 -1.59 -0.26 31.05
C LEU A 6 -0.25 -0.85 30.60
N ASN A 7 -0.29 -1.95 29.89
CA ASN A 7 0.90 -2.48 29.23
C ASN A 7 1.23 -1.67 27.97
N LEU A 8 2.16 -0.71 28.07
CA LEU A 8 2.58 0.15 26.97
C LEU A 8 3.61 -0.51 26.03
N ILE A 9 4.21 -1.62 26.44
CA ILE A 9 5.31 -2.27 25.69
C ILE A 9 4.90 -2.62 24.25
N PRO A 10 3.73 -3.25 24.00
CA PRO A 10 3.33 -3.58 22.62
C PRO A 10 3.16 -2.37 21.70
N ALA A 11 2.83 -1.19 22.26
CA ALA A 11 2.62 0.06 21.50
C ALA A 11 3.87 0.96 21.45
N MET A 12 5.01 0.49 21.95
CA MET A 12 6.27 1.26 21.95
C MET A 12 6.67 1.76 20.55
N PRO A 13 6.51 1.00 19.44
CA PRO A 13 6.85 1.50 18.12
C PRO A 13 6.07 2.76 17.73
N GLU A 14 4.77 2.83 18.01
CA GLU A 14 3.93 4.00 17.75
C GLU A 14 4.29 5.17 18.67
N ILE A 15 4.60 4.91 19.93
CA ILE A 15 5.03 5.94 20.89
C ILE A 15 6.37 6.55 20.44
N VAL A 16 7.32 5.70 20.05
CA VAL A 16 8.63 6.15 19.52
C VAL A 16 8.45 6.91 18.22
N LEU A 17 7.62 6.43 17.31
CA LEU A 17 7.33 7.11 16.05
C LEU A 17 6.71 8.49 16.30
N LEU A 18 5.71 8.58 17.17
CA LEU A 18 5.05 9.84 17.51
C LEU A 18 6.02 10.85 18.14
N THR A 19 6.79 10.42 19.13
CA THR A 19 7.75 11.32 19.81
C THR A 19 8.86 11.77 18.87
N ALA A 20 9.41 10.88 18.07
CA ALA A 20 10.46 11.21 17.11
C ALA A 20 9.94 12.11 15.97
N LEU A 21 8.73 11.87 15.44
CA LEU A 21 8.17 12.74 14.40
C LEU A 21 7.86 14.15 14.93
N CYS A 22 7.39 14.28 16.19
CA CYS A 22 7.23 15.59 16.84
C CYS A 22 8.59 16.30 16.98
N ALA A 23 9.64 15.56 17.34
CA ALA A 23 10.99 16.11 17.40
C ALA A 23 11.50 16.55 16.01
N VAL A 24 11.28 15.74 14.96
CA VAL A 24 11.62 16.11 13.58
C VAL A 24 10.89 17.38 13.15
N LEU A 25 9.59 17.49 13.43
CA LEU A 25 8.79 18.67 13.12
C LEU A 25 9.32 19.92 13.82
N LEU A 26 9.62 19.85 15.13
CA LEU A 26 10.16 20.98 15.88
C LEU A 26 11.55 21.38 15.41
N VAL A 27 12.42 20.44 15.10
CA VAL A 27 13.76 20.72 14.57
C VAL A 27 13.66 21.40 13.20
N ASP A 28 12.76 20.92 12.31
CA ASP A 28 12.60 21.48 10.97
C ASP A 28 12.18 22.96 10.99
N LEU A 29 11.40 23.40 11.99
CA LEU A 29 11.00 24.80 12.14
C LEU A 29 12.18 25.77 12.33
N TRP A 30 13.30 25.31 12.88
CA TRP A 30 14.50 26.12 13.10
C TRP A 30 15.55 25.98 11.99
N LEU A 31 15.34 25.05 11.04
CA LEU A 31 16.29 24.82 9.95
C LEU A 31 16.04 25.79 8.78
N LYS A 32 17.12 26.30 8.22
CA LYS A 32 17.11 27.03 6.94
C LYS A 32 17.08 26.03 5.78
N ASP A 33 16.64 26.48 4.60
CA ASP A 33 16.50 25.65 3.40
C ASP A 33 17.77 24.84 3.06
N ASN A 34 18.96 25.44 3.21
CA ASN A 34 20.23 24.75 2.97
C ASN A 34 20.54 23.65 4.00
N SER A 35 19.89 23.64 5.15
CA SER A 35 20.13 22.70 6.25
C SER A 35 19.08 21.58 6.34
N ARG A 36 18.08 21.57 5.47
CA ARG A 36 16.98 20.55 5.47
C ARG A 36 17.44 19.13 5.21
N VAL A 37 18.71 18.93 4.84
CA VAL A 37 19.35 17.60 4.83
C VAL A 37 19.30 16.95 6.21
N ILE A 38 19.31 17.74 7.29
CA ILE A 38 19.20 17.25 8.67
C ILE A 38 17.83 16.60 8.87
N THR A 39 16.75 17.25 8.42
CA THR A 39 15.38 16.68 8.47
C THR A 39 15.28 15.33 7.76
N HIS A 40 15.91 15.22 6.57
CA HIS A 40 15.97 13.94 5.85
C HIS A 40 16.65 12.85 6.66
N TYR A 41 17.84 13.07 7.21
CA TYR A 41 18.55 12.06 7.99
C TYR A 41 17.88 11.75 9.34
N LEU A 42 17.30 12.74 10.00
CA LEU A 42 16.48 12.53 11.20
C LEU A 42 15.27 11.67 10.90
N SER A 43 14.61 11.89 9.77
CA SER A 43 13.47 11.07 9.34
C SER A 43 13.87 9.63 9.01
N LEU A 44 15.01 9.43 8.34
CA LEU A 44 15.55 8.08 8.13
C LEU A 44 15.92 7.40 9.45
N PHE A 45 16.56 8.14 10.37
CA PHE A 45 16.87 7.65 11.72
C PHE A 45 15.61 7.26 12.49
N THR A 46 14.55 8.08 12.41
CA THR A 46 13.23 7.78 13.01
C THR A 46 12.68 6.45 12.50
N LEU A 47 12.74 6.19 11.19
CA LEU A 47 12.28 4.93 10.60
C LEU A 47 13.09 3.73 11.09
N VAL A 48 14.42 3.86 11.15
CA VAL A 48 15.31 2.79 11.66
C VAL A 48 15.06 2.54 13.13
N LEU A 49 14.93 3.59 13.95
CA LEU A 49 14.65 3.48 15.38
C LEU A 49 13.29 2.81 15.63
N THR A 50 12.26 3.22 14.88
CA THR A 50 10.92 2.62 14.98
C THR A 50 10.92 1.15 14.55
N ALA A 51 11.64 0.80 13.48
CA ALA A 51 11.80 -0.58 13.05
C ALA A 51 12.57 -1.42 14.08
N ALA A 52 13.62 -0.88 14.69
CA ALA A 52 14.37 -1.54 15.75
C ALA A 52 13.50 -1.76 17.00
N THR A 53 12.69 -0.77 17.40
CA THR A 53 11.75 -0.95 18.53
C THR A 53 10.67 -1.97 18.19
N GLN A 54 10.15 -1.99 16.96
CA GLN A 54 9.19 -3.01 16.52
C GLN A 54 9.81 -4.42 16.57
N TRP A 55 11.07 -4.57 16.17
CA TRP A 55 11.79 -5.84 16.26
C TRP A 55 12.03 -6.27 17.71
N TYR A 56 12.36 -5.32 18.59
CA TYR A 56 12.59 -5.58 20.02
C TYR A 56 11.32 -6.06 20.74
N VAL A 57 10.16 -5.46 20.43
CA VAL A 57 8.87 -5.83 21.02
C VAL A 57 8.14 -6.93 20.25
N TRP A 58 8.82 -7.59 19.30
CA TRP A 58 8.21 -8.66 18.51
C TRP A 58 7.74 -9.80 19.39
N THR A 59 6.46 -10.13 19.33
CA THR A 59 5.85 -11.21 20.09
C THR A 59 5.44 -12.36 19.17
N PRO A 60 5.71 -13.62 19.58
CA PRO A 60 5.28 -14.79 18.81
C PRO A 60 3.77 -15.08 18.95
N THR A 61 3.12 -14.47 19.93
CA THR A 61 1.69 -14.61 20.22
C THR A 61 1.00 -13.26 20.16
N ALA A 62 -0.29 -13.25 19.83
CA ALA A 62 -1.08 -12.02 19.86
C ALA A 62 -1.21 -11.49 21.30
N VAL A 63 -0.92 -10.20 21.44
CA VAL A 63 -1.05 -9.47 22.71
C VAL A 63 -2.01 -8.29 22.49
N SER A 64 -3.01 -8.16 23.35
CA SER A 64 -3.88 -6.99 23.38
C SER A 64 -3.51 -6.04 24.52
N THR A 65 -3.75 -4.76 24.32
CA THR A 65 -3.59 -3.71 25.33
C THR A 65 -4.62 -2.59 25.11
N PHE A 66 -4.70 -1.63 26.02
CA PHE A 66 -5.69 -0.54 25.99
C PHE A 66 -7.14 -1.06 25.89
N ASN A 67 -7.50 -2.04 26.74
CA ASN A 67 -8.85 -2.67 26.74
C ASN A 67 -9.21 -3.25 25.36
N ASP A 68 -8.31 -4.02 24.77
CA ASP A 68 -8.43 -4.65 23.45
C ASP A 68 -8.56 -3.65 22.26
N MET A 69 -8.29 -2.37 22.49
CA MET A 69 -8.28 -1.39 21.41
C MET A 69 -7.04 -1.50 20.50
N TYR A 70 -5.94 -2.08 21.02
CA TYR A 70 -4.70 -2.26 20.30
C TYR A 70 -4.25 -3.73 20.34
N LEU A 71 -3.92 -4.26 19.15
CA LEU A 71 -3.49 -5.64 18.94
C LEU A 71 -2.06 -5.67 18.37
N ALA A 72 -1.14 -6.26 19.13
CA ALA A 72 0.20 -6.61 18.64
C ALA A 72 0.21 -8.10 18.29
N ASP A 73 0.20 -8.41 17.01
CA ASP A 73 0.22 -9.77 16.47
C ASP A 73 1.07 -9.84 15.20
N GLY A 74 1.29 -11.04 14.67
CA GLY A 74 2.14 -11.23 13.50
C GLY A 74 1.71 -10.40 12.28
N LEU A 75 0.41 -10.23 12.08
CA LEU A 75 -0.12 -9.45 10.96
C LEU A 75 0.24 -7.96 11.08
N SER A 76 0.01 -7.34 12.25
CA SER A 76 0.40 -5.94 12.50
C SER A 76 1.91 -5.75 12.43
N GLN A 77 2.67 -6.69 13.00
CA GLN A 77 4.13 -6.63 13.06
C GLN A 77 4.75 -6.69 11.66
N LEU A 78 4.36 -7.69 10.84
CA LEU A 78 4.84 -7.82 9.46
C LEU A 78 4.39 -6.64 8.59
N GLY A 79 3.15 -6.20 8.72
CA GLY A 79 2.62 -5.03 8.04
C GLY A 79 3.44 -3.77 8.33
N LYS A 80 3.70 -3.48 9.61
CA LYS A 80 4.52 -2.34 10.03
C LYS A 80 5.94 -2.40 9.49
N MET A 81 6.64 -3.52 9.64
CA MET A 81 8.00 -3.68 9.12
C MET A 81 8.07 -3.45 7.62
N THR A 82 7.07 -3.95 6.87
CA THR A 82 6.98 -3.72 5.42
C THR A 82 6.77 -2.23 5.10
N MET A 83 5.91 -1.53 5.84
CA MET A 83 5.63 -0.10 5.65
C MET A 83 6.85 0.76 6.00
N TYR A 84 7.59 0.43 7.08
CA TYR A 84 8.82 1.13 7.46
C TYR A 84 9.90 0.99 6.37
N ALA A 85 10.10 -0.23 5.87
CA ALA A 85 11.05 -0.49 4.78
C ALA A 85 10.66 0.23 3.48
N ALA A 86 9.37 0.23 3.13
CA ALA A 86 8.87 0.92 1.96
C ALA A 86 9.08 2.43 2.05
N LEU A 87 8.73 3.06 3.17
CA LEU A 87 8.90 4.49 3.36
C LEU A 87 10.38 4.90 3.42
N PHE A 88 11.23 4.06 4.03
CA PHE A 88 12.68 4.26 4.02
C PHE A 88 13.21 4.31 2.58
N ALA A 89 12.82 3.35 1.74
CA ALA A 89 13.21 3.32 0.34
C ALA A 89 12.73 4.58 -0.41
N VAL A 90 11.47 4.97 -0.20
CA VAL A 90 10.93 6.19 -0.82
C VAL A 90 11.71 7.44 -0.38
N PHE A 91 12.05 7.58 0.90
CA PHE A 91 12.82 8.74 1.37
C PHE A 91 14.20 8.83 0.70
N VAL A 92 14.88 7.70 0.53
CA VAL A 92 16.17 7.65 -0.18
C VAL A 92 15.99 8.03 -1.65
N TYR A 93 14.96 7.51 -2.33
CA TYR A 93 14.70 7.80 -3.75
C TYR A 93 14.24 9.25 -3.97
N ALA A 94 13.42 9.76 -3.07
CA ALA A 94 12.85 11.10 -3.16
C ALA A 94 13.87 12.22 -2.92
N LYS A 95 14.97 11.98 -2.19
CA LYS A 95 15.96 13.03 -1.86
C LYS A 95 16.51 13.75 -3.10
N PRO A 96 17.14 13.06 -4.09
CA PRO A 96 17.62 13.73 -5.29
C PRO A 96 16.50 14.32 -6.14
N TYR A 97 15.38 13.63 -6.28
CA TYR A 97 14.21 14.07 -7.03
C TYR A 97 13.62 15.36 -6.44
N ASN A 98 13.33 15.38 -5.14
CA ASN A 98 12.75 16.57 -4.48
C ASN A 98 13.70 17.76 -4.50
N ARG A 99 15.03 17.53 -4.40
CA ARG A 99 16.03 18.59 -4.54
C ARG A 99 16.02 19.23 -5.91
N ALA A 100 16.05 18.41 -6.95
CA ALA A 100 16.01 18.87 -8.33
C ALA A 100 14.73 19.68 -8.66
N ARG A 101 13.62 19.39 -7.96
CA ARG A 101 12.32 20.00 -8.22
C ARG A 101 11.92 21.13 -7.25
N ASN A 102 12.84 21.63 -6.45
CA ASN A 102 12.58 22.63 -5.40
C ASN A 102 11.47 22.22 -4.41
N MET A 103 11.37 20.93 -4.15
CA MET A 103 10.39 20.31 -3.24
C MET A 103 11.04 19.67 -2.02
N PHE A 104 12.30 20.00 -1.75
CA PHE A 104 13.05 19.45 -0.63
C PHE A 104 12.69 20.18 0.67
N ASN A 105 11.43 19.99 1.09
CA ASN A 105 10.78 20.64 2.22
C ASN A 105 10.57 19.66 3.36
N GLY A 106 10.61 20.16 4.62
CA GLY A 106 10.38 19.34 5.81
C GLY A 106 8.99 18.74 5.88
N GLU A 107 7.99 19.43 5.31
CA GLU A 107 6.60 18.97 5.25
C GLU A 107 6.45 17.62 4.54
N PHE A 108 7.27 17.35 3.51
CA PHE A 108 7.26 16.03 2.85
C PHE A 108 7.57 14.90 3.83
N TYR A 109 8.58 15.08 4.68
CA TYR A 109 9.00 14.07 5.65
C TYR A 109 8.02 13.96 6.82
N THR A 110 7.61 15.08 7.39
CA THR A 110 6.72 15.10 8.56
C THR A 110 5.34 14.53 8.22
N LEU A 111 4.73 14.91 7.10
CA LEU A 111 3.46 14.37 6.65
C LEU A 111 3.56 12.88 6.31
N SER A 112 4.69 12.45 5.73
CA SER A 112 4.93 11.01 5.49
C SER A 112 5.00 10.20 6.78
N LEU A 113 5.65 10.74 7.83
CA LEU A 113 5.73 10.09 9.14
C LEU A 113 4.36 10.10 9.85
N PHE A 114 3.55 11.17 9.72
CA PHE A 114 2.15 11.15 10.19
C PHE A 114 1.31 10.11 9.46
N ALA A 115 1.46 10.00 8.14
CA ALA A 115 0.79 8.96 7.36
C ALA A 115 1.20 7.56 7.85
N LEU A 116 2.49 7.34 8.14
CA LEU A 116 3.02 6.09 8.68
C LEU A 116 2.45 5.78 10.08
N LEU A 117 2.36 6.79 10.96
CA LEU A 117 1.73 6.63 12.27
C LEU A 117 0.26 6.20 12.12
N GLY A 118 -0.48 6.87 11.24
CA GLY A 118 -1.86 6.49 10.93
C GLY A 118 -1.99 5.05 10.43
N MET A 119 -1.10 4.63 9.52
CA MET A 119 -1.03 3.25 9.04
C MET A 119 -0.72 2.26 10.17
N SER A 120 0.25 2.58 11.05
CA SER A 120 0.65 1.72 12.17
C SER A 120 -0.48 1.52 13.18
N VAL A 121 -1.19 2.60 13.53
CA VAL A 121 -2.38 2.55 14.40
C VAL A 121 -3.50 1.72 13.76
N MET A 122 -3.77 1.95 12.46
CA MET A 122 -4.83 1.25 11.73
C MET A 122 -4.61 -0.27 11.66
N VAL A 123 -3.38 -0.73 11.40
CA VAL A 123 -3.08 -2.17 11.29
C VAL A 123 -3.06 -2.88 12.65
N SER A 124 -2.88 -2.14 13.74
CA SER A 124 -2.92 -2.66 15.12
C SER A 124 -4.26 -2.46 15.80
N ALA A 125 -5.27 -1.94 15.12
CA ALA A 125 -6.56 -1.69 15.74
C ALA A 125 -7.31 -2.99 16.09
N GLY A 126 -7.84 -3.07 17.32
CA GLY A 126 -8.81 -4.05 17.78
C GLY A 126 -10.23 -3.47 17.91
N HIS A 127 -10.42 -2.21 17.52
CA HIS A 127 -11.63 -1.44 17.74
C HIS A 127 -11.91 -0.55 16.52
N PHE A 128 -13.16 -0.44 16.07
CA PHE A 128 -13.51 0.31 14.87
C PHE A 128 -13.11 1.79 14.91
N LEU A 129 -13.24 2.47 16.05
CA LEU A 129 -12.84 3.88 16.15
C LEU A 129 -11.34 4.06 16.08
N VAL A 130 -10.55 3.16 16.65
CA VAL A 130 -9.08 3.21 16.56
C VAL A 130 -8.64 3.02 15.11
N ALA A 131 -9.22 2.04 14.43
CA ALA A 131 -8.98 1.82 12.99
C ALA A 131 -9.35 3.06 12.15
N TYR A 132 -10.50 3.69 12.46
CA TYR A 132 -10.94 4.90 11.79
C TYR A 132 -10.00 6.09 12.01
N ILE A 133 -9.57 6.34 13.25
CA ILE A 133 -8.62 7.42 13.55
C ILE A 133 -7.29 7.22 12.81
N GLY A 134 -6.78 5.98 12.79
CA GLY A 134 -5.57 5.66 12.02
C GLY A 134 -5.74 5.91 10.52
N LEU A 135 -6.90 5.52 9.97
CA LEU A 135 -7.25 5.74 8.57
C LEU A 135 -7.39 7.23 8.22
N GLU A 136 -7.97 8.05 9.12
CA GLU A 136 -8.10 9.49 8.90
C GLU A 136 -6.75 10.20 8.96
N LEU A 137 -5.89 9.85 9.93
CA LEU A 137 -4.55 10.40 10.03
C LEU A 137 -3.73 10.12 8.77
N LEU A 138 -3.80 8.88 8.25
CA LEU A 138 -3.21 8.52 6.96
C LEU A 138 -3.76 9.40 5.84
N SER A 139 -5.08 9.52 5.75
CA SER A 139 -5.77 10.16 4.63
C SER A 139 -5.49 11.65 4.56
N LEU A 140 -5.66 12.36 5.68
CA LEU A 140 -5.42 13.80 5.79
C LEU A 140 -3.96 14.16 5.46
N SER A 141 -3.01 13.32 5.93
CA SER A 141 -1.61 13.48 5.59
C SER A 141 -1.36 13.36 4.09
N LEU A 142 -1.95 12.36 3.43
CA LEU A 142 -1.79 12.17 1.99
C LEU A 142 -2.49 13.27 1.17
N TYR A 143 -3.64 13.79 1.59
CA TYR A 143 -4.31 14.91 0.90
C TYR A 143 -3.40 16.15 0.87
N ALA A 144 -2.79 16.49 2.00
CA ALA A 144 -1.84 17.60 2.08
C ALA A 144 -0.59 17.35 1.23
N MET A 145 -0.07 16.12 1.22
CA MET A 145 1.13 15.76 0.44
C MET A 145 0.94 15.90 -1.07
N ILE A 146 -0.24 15.56 -1.61
CA ILE A 146 -0.52 15.71 -3.04
C ILE A 146 -0.45 17.18 -3.45
N ALA A 147 -0.89 18.09 -2.57
CA ALA A 147 -0.89 19.53 -2.78
C ALA A 147 0.45 20.22 -2.47
N LEU A 148 1.53 19.49 -2.14
CA LEU A 148 2.84 20.09 -1.78
C LEU A 148 3.41 20.98 -2.90
N ARG A 149 3.14 20.68 -4.15
CA ARG A 149 3.49 21.53 -5.28
C ARG A 149 2.42 22.62 -5.48
N ARG A 150 2.48 23.66 -4.67
CA ARG A 150 1.46 24.70 -4.55
C ARG A 150 1.14 25.43 -5.86
N ASP A 151 2.14 25.60 -6.73
CA ASP A 151 2.02 26.31 -8.01
C ASP A 151 1.46 25.44 -9.15
N SER A 152 1.18 24.17 -8.88
CA SER A 152 0.64 23.23 -9.87
C SER A 152 -0.88 23.10 -9.74
N ALA A 153 -1.62 23.69 -10.67
CA ALA A 153 -3.08 23.53 -10.74
C ALA A 153 -3.48 22.03 -10.82
N ARG A 154 -2.68 21.21 -11.53
CA ARG A 154 -2.90 19.76 -11.66
C ARG A 154 -2.77 19.04 -10.32
N SER A 155 -1.77 19.39 -9.51
CA SER A 155 -1.60 18.81 -8.15
C SER A 155 -2.72 19.26 -7.21
N ALA A 156 -3.14 20.51 -7.29
CA ALA A 156 -4.26 21.04 -6.50
C ALA A 156 -5.59 20.36 -6.87
N GLU A 157 -5.85 20.15 -8.16
CA GLU A 157 -7.04 19.41 -8.65
C GLU A 157 -7.03 17.96 -8.17
N ALA A 158 -5.89 17.26 -8.28
CA ALA A 158 -5.74 15.89 -7.81
C ALA A 158 -5.96 15.78 -6.30
N ALA A 159 -5.41 16.72 -5.51
CA ALA A 159 -5.60 16.80 -4.07
C ALA A 159 -7.07 17.01 -3.70
N LEU A 160 -7.76 17.93 -4.39
CA LEU A 160 -9.18 18.22 -4.18
C LEU A 160 -10.06 16.99 -4.51
N LYS A 161 -9.82 16.33 -5.64
CA LYS A 161 -10.53 15.11 -6.03
C LYS A 161 -10.35 14.00 -4.97
N TYR A 162 -9.12 13.81 -4.50
CA TYR A 162 -8.84 12.78 -3.50
C TYR A 162 -9.47 13.12 -2.15
N PHE A 163 -9.42 14.39 -1.75
CA PHE A 163 -10.05 14.86 -0.53
C PHE A 163 -11.57 14.66 -0.55
N VAL A 164 -12.25 15.12 -1.60
CA VAL A 164 -13.73 15.03 -1.69
C VAL A 164 -14.19 13.58 -1.73
N LEU A 165 -13.59 12.76 -2.60
CA LEU A 165 -13.96 11.34 -2.71
C LEU A 165 -13.56 10.55 -1.44
N GLY A 166 -12.43 10.90 -0.84
CA GLY A 166 -11.96 10.29 0.40
C GLY A 166 -12.84 10.64 1.60
N ALA A 167 -13.26 11.91 1.73
CA ALA A 167 -14.17 12.33 2.79
C ALA A 167 -15.56 11.64 2.65
N LEU A 168 -16.03 11.45 1.41
CA LEU A 168 -17.25 10.68 1.17
C LEU A 168 -17.08 9.21 1.60
N ALA A 169 -15.97 8.56 1.21
CA ALA A 169 -15.70 7.17 1.60
C ALA A 169 -15.56 7.02 3.13
N SER A 170 -14.95 7.99 3.79
CA SER A 170 -14.80 8.07 5.24
C SER A 170 -16.15 8.24 5.95
N GLY A 171 -17.02 9.09 5.42
CA GLY A 171 -18.38 9.25 5.90
C GLY A 171 -19.21 7.97 5.78
N LEU A 172 -19.07 7.25 4.65
CA LEU A 172 -19.71 5.94 4.47
C LEU A 172 -19.16 4.90 5.46
N LEU A 173 -17.85 4.90 5.73
CA LEU A 173 -17.24 4.03 6.74
C LEU A 173 -17.85 4.29 8.13
N LEU A 174 -17.89 5.55 8.56
CA LEU A 174 -18.49 5.92 9.86
C LEU A 174 -19.96 5.52 9.94
N TYR A 175 -20.71 5.72 8.88
CA TYR A 175 -22.11 5.33 8.82
C TYR A 175 -22.25 3.80 8.95
N GLY A 176 -21.39 3.02 8.26
CA GLY A 176 -21.35 1.58 8.41
C GLY A 176 -20.98 1.13 9.83
N ILE A 177 -19.99 1.79 10.45
CA ILE A 177 -19.58 1.55 11.84
C ILE A 177 -20.75 1.86 12.81
N SER A 178 -21.49 2.93 12.59
CA SER A 178 -22.68 3.28 13.39
C SER A 178 -23.78 2.22 13.29
N MET A 179 -24.00 1.65 12.09
CA MET A 179 -24.96 0.55 11.90
C MET A 179 -24.51 -0.73 12.61
N ILE A 180 -23.21 -1.07 12.53
CA ILE A 180 -22.64 -2.22 13.24
C ILE A 180 -22.81 -2.04 14.75
N TYR A 181 -22.54 -0.83 15.26
CA TYR A 181 -22.79 -0.50 16.66
C TYR A 181 -24.27 -0.64 17.04
N GLY A 182 -25.17 -0.10 16.23
CA GLY A 182 -26.60 -0.25 16.44
C GLY A 182 -27.09 -1.70 16.39
N ALA A 183 -26.41 -2.55 15.61
CA ALA A 183 -26.74 -3.98 15.53
C ALA A 183 -26.20 -4.79 16.70
N THR A 184 -25.01 -4.46 17.22
CA THR A 184 -24.26 -5.31 18.16
C THR A 184 -24.07 -4.70 19.54
N GLY A 185 -24.28 -3.39 19.70
CA GLY A 185 -24.01 -2.64 20.92
C GLY A 185 -22.52 -2.44 21.24
N SER A 186 -21.61 -2.79 20.32
CA SER A 186 -20.15 -2.70 20.54
C SER A 186 -19.41 -2.24 19.30
N LEU A 187 -18.22 -1.68 19.52
CA LEU A 187 -17.26 -1.33 18.47
C LEU A 187 -15.94 -2.14 18.59
N ASN A 188 -15.81 -2.98 19.62
CA ASN A 188 -14.70 -3.91 19.77
C ASN A 188 -14.88 -5.07 18.79
N PHE A 189 -13.85 -5.43 18.03
CA PHE A 189 -13.91 -6.46 16.98
C PHE A 189 -14.33 -7.83 17.50
N ALA A 190 -13.78 -8.27 18.63
CA ALA A 190 -14.10 -9.57 19.21
C ALA A 190 -15.56 -9.63 19.71
N ILE A 191 -16.06 -8.55 20.33
CA ILE A 191 -17.44 -8.48 20.82
C ILE A 191 -18.43 -8.40 19.64
N VAL A 192 -18.09 -7.64 18.59
CA VAL A 192 -18.91 -7.57 17.36
C VAL A 192 -19.03 -8.94 16.71
N LEU A 193 -17.94 -9.68 16.61
CA LEU A 193 -17.93 -11.05 16.09
C LEU A 193 -18.80 -11.98 16.96
N ALA A 194 -18.63 -11.96 18.28
CA ALA A 194 -19.36 -12.81 19.21
C ALA A 194 -20.88 -12.52 19.19
N ASN A 195 -21.28 -11.26 19.23
CA ASN A 195 -22.68 -10.85 19.19
C ASN A 195 -23.35 -11.18 17.84
N GLY A 196 -22.60 -11.08 16.75
CA GLY A 196 -23.07 -11.50 15.42
C GLY A 196 -23.28 -13.01 15.28
N GLN A 197 -22.51 -13.84 16.02
CA GLN A 197 -22.66 -15.30 16.03
C GLN A 197 -23.79 -15.78 16.93
N SER A 198 -24.03 -15.10 18.04
CA SER A 198 -25.05 -15.50 19.05
C SER A 198 -26.50 -15.22 18.63
N GLY A 199 -26.72 -14.58 17.47
CA GLY A 199 -28.06 -14.19 17.02
C GLY A 199 -28.66 -12.96 17.77
N VAL A 200 -27.89 -12.34 18.67
CA VAL A 200 -28.29 -11.12 19.40
C VAL A 200 -28.29 -9.91 18.46
N ALA A 201 -27.43 -9.89 17.45
CA ALA A 201 -27.31 -8.78 16.53
C ALA A 201 -28.50 -8.71 15.55
N ASN A 202 -28.93 -7.47 15.24
CA ASN A 202 -29.90 -7.25 14.17
C ASN A 202 -29.26 -7.55 12.80
N GLY A 203 -29.64 -8.68 12.18
CA GLY A 203 -29.01 -9.19 10.96
C GLY A 203 -29.09 -8.22 9.77
N TRP A 204 -30.20 -7.50 9.59
CA TRP A 204 -30.34 -6.54 8.50
C TRP A 204 -29.42 -5.33 8.69
N LEU A 205 -29.37 -4.79 9.90
CA LEU A 205 -28.54 -3.65 10.21
C LEU A 205 -27.05 -3.99 10.10
N MET A 206 -26.69 -5.22 10.50
CA MET A 206 -25.32 -5.75 10.36
C MET A 206 -24.89 -5.88 8.89
N LYS A 207 -25.76 -6.42 8.01
CA LYS A 207 -25.51 -6.52 6.58
C LYS A 207 -25.37 -5.16 5.91
N LEU A 208 -26.23 -4.22 6.28
CA LEU A 208 -26.16 -2.86 5.74
C LEU A 208 -24.88 -2.15 6.18
N GLY A 209 -24.48 -2.30 7.45
CA GLY A 209 -23.21 -1.82 7.96
C GLY A 209 -22.01 -2.44 7.22
N LEU A 210 -22.05 -3.74 6.95
CA LEU A 210 -21.02 -4.43 6.16
C LEU A 210 -20.88 -3.84 4.76
N VAL A 211 -21.98 -3.55 4.05
CA VAL A 211 -21.91 -2.96 2.70
C VAL A 211 -21.14 -1.65 2.72
N PHE A 212 -21.45 -0.74 3.64
CA PHE A 212 -20.77 0.55 3.74
C PHE A 212 -19.29 0.40 4.11
N VAL A 213 -18.96 -0.53 4.98
CA VAL A 213 -17.57 -0.83 5.34
C VAL A 213 -16.78 -1.40 4.15
N VAL A 214 -17.37 -2.34 3.39
CA VAL A 214 -16.75 -2.91 2.18
C VAL A 214 -16.55 -1.85 1.11
N VAL A 215 -17.47 -0.90 0.94
CA VAL A 215 -17.32 0.26 0.05
C VAL A 215 -16.10 1.09 0.42
N ALA A 216 -15.93 1.38 1.71
CA ALA A 216 -14.78 2.15 2.20
C ALA A 216 -13.45 1.39 2.03
N LEU A 217 -13.44 0.07 2.28
CA LEU A 217 -12.28 -0.79 2.02
C LEU A 217 -11.93 -0.82 0.53
N ALA A 218 -12.92 -0.96 -0.34
CA ALA A 218 -12.74 -0.93 -1.79
C ALA A 218 -12.16 0.41 -2.26
N PHE A 219 -12.63 1.54 -1.70
CA PHE A 219 -12.06 2.86 -1.98
C PHE A 219 -10.57 2.93 -1.57
N LYS A 220 -10.20 2.48 -0.37
CA LYS A 220 -8.80 2.53 0.11
C LYS A 220 -7.86 1.64 -0.68
N LEU A 221 -8.31 0.45 -1.09
CA LEU A 221 -7.56 -0.42 -1.99
C LEU A 221 -7.48 0.17 -3.41
N GLY A 222 -8.46 0.98 -3.81
CA GLY A 222 -8.62 1.48 -5.17
C GLY A 222 -9.30 0.45 -6.07
N ALA A 223 -10.22 -0.35 -5.51
CA ALA A 223 -10.98 -1.33 -6.28
C ALA A 223 -12.17 -0.69 -7.00
N VAL A 224 -12.53 -1.25 -8.15
CA VAL A 224 -13.69 -0.82 -8.94
C VAL A 224 -14.99 -1.15 -8.19
N PRO A 225 -15.99 -0.22 -8.16
CA PRO A 225 -16.08 1.06 -8.87
C PRO A 225 -15.46 2.27 -8.14
N PHE A 226 -14.88 2.08 -6.97
CA PHE A 226 -14.37 3.16 -6.11
C PHE A 226 -12.92 3.56 -6.40
N HIS A 227 -12.40 3.27 -7.60
CA HIS A 227 -11.02 3.44 -8.04
C HIS A 227 -10.71 4.80 -8.71
N MET A 228 -11.72 5.64 -9.00
CA MET A 228 -11.59 6.81 -9.88
C MET A 228 -10.50 7.79 -9.43
N TRP A 229 -10.28 7.90 -8.12
CA TRP A 229 -9.26 8.75 -7.56
C TRP A 229 -7.81 8.30 -7.87
N VAL A 230 -7.59 6.98 -8.08
CA VAL A 230 -6.23 6.41 -8.17
C VAL A 230 -5.47 6.96 -9.37
N SER A 231 -6.10 6.98 -10.55
CA SER A 231 -5.49 7.45 -11.78
C SER A 231 -5.17 8.94 -11.73
N ASP A 232 -6.09 9.77 -11.26
CA ASP A 232 -5.94 11.22 -11.21
C ASP A 232 -4.90 11.64 -10.16
N VAL A 233 -4.86 10.95 -9.02
CA VAL A 233 -3.90 11.21 -7.95
C VAL A 233 -2.47 10.78 -8.33
N TYR A 234 -2.30 9.61 -8.93
CA TYR A 234 -0.95 9.17 -9.34
C TYR A 234 -0.38 10.08 -10.43
N GLU A 235 -1.21 10.52 -11.36
CA GLU A 235 -0.82 11.42 -12.44
C GLU A 235 -0.55 12.85 -11.92
N GLY A 236 -1.44 13.37 -11.05
CA GLY A 236 -1.37 14.76 -10.58
C GLY A 236 -0.39 15.00 -9.44
N ALA A 237 -0.11 13.99 -8.62
CA ALA A 237 0.87 14.11 -7.53
C ALA A 237 2.31 14.12 -8.05
N PRO A 238 3.23 14.79 -7.34
CA PRO A 238 4.66 14.60 -7.57
C PRO A 238 5.04 13.12 -7.49
N THR A 239 6.00 12.67 -8.30
CA THR A 239 6.35 11.24 -8.40
C THR A 239 6.80 10.66 -7.06
N SER A 240 7.46 11.45 -6.19
CA SER A 240 7.82 11.04 -4.84
C SER A 240 6.61 10.77 -3.95
N VAL A 241 5.56 11.59 -4.06
CA VAL A 241 4.29 11.42 -3.33
C VAL A 241 3.48 10.25 -3.91
N ALA A 242 3.41 10.14 -5.24
CA ALA A 242 2.76 9.01 -5.92
C ALA A 242 3.38 7.67 -5.51
N SER A 243 4.72 7.62 -5.32
CA SER A 243 5.42 6.45 -4.82
C SER A 243 4.99 6.06 -3.40
N ILE A 244 4.77 7.03 -2.49
CA ILE A 244 4.24 6.76 -1.15
C ILE A 244 2.83 6.16 -1.25
N ILE A 245 1.92 6.83 -1.98
CA ILE A 245 0.52 6.41 -2.13
C ILE A 245 0.41 5.01 -2.75
N GLY A 246 1.30 4.71 -3.69
CA GLY A 246 1.35 3.45 -4.42
C GLY A 246 1.98 2.28 -3.65
N THR A 247 2.55 2.50 -2.47
CA THR A 247 3.32 1.47 -1.75
C THR A 247 2.78 1.20 -0.34
N ALA A 248 3.34 1.80 0.69
CA ALA A 248 3.01 1.51 2.09
C ALA A 248 1.50 1.52 2.41
N PRO A 249 0.66 2.47 1.93
CA PRO A 249 -0.77 2.46 2.16
C PRO A 249 -1.51 1.23 1.61
N LYS A 250 -0.96 0.54 0.61
CA LYS A 250 -1.57 -0.68 0.06
C LYS A 250 -1.43 -1.86 1.01
N MET A 251 -0.27 -1.98 1.70
CA MET A 251 -0.12 -2.95 2.79
C MET A 251 -1.08 -2.65 3.93
N ALA A 252 -1.12 -1.39 4.38
CA ALA A 252 -2.02 -0.98 5.45
C ALA A 252 -3.50 -1.27 5.11
N ALA A 253 -3.92 -1.00 3.88
CA ALA A 253 -5.28 -1.28 3.42
C ALA A 253 -5.59 -2.79 3.34
N ALA A 254 -4.62 -3.63 2.91
CA ALA A 254 -4.79 -5.08 2.90
C ALA A 254 -4.92 -5.65 4.32
N VAL A 255 -4.07 -5.20 5.26
CA VAL A 255 -4.17 -5.58 6.67
C VAL A 255 -5.48 -5.08 7.30
N PHE A 256 -5.89 -3.87 6.99
CA PHE A 256 -7.16 -3.29 7.46
C PHE A 256 -8.37 -4.09 6.95
N ALA A 257 -8.37 -4.48 5.68
CA ALA A 257 -9.40 -5.35 5.12
C ALA A 257 -9.48 -6.69 5.87
N PHE A 258 -8.32 -7.30 6.16
CA PHE A 258 -8.26 -8.50 6.97
C PHE A 258 -8.86 -8.28 8.37
N ARG A 259 -8.43 -7.23 9.09
CA ARG A 259 -8.94 -6.91 10.43
C ARG A 259 -10.46 -6.83 10.46
N ILE A 260 -11.03 -6.12 9.53
CA ILE A 260 -12.48 -5.93 9.51
C ILE A 260 -13.21 -7.20 9.05
N LEU A 261 -12.82 -7.76 7.92
CA LEU A 261 -13.59 -8.87 7.32
C LEU A 261 -13.42 -10.17 8.11
N VAL A 262 -12.23 -10.43 8.65
CA VAL A 262 -11.90 -11.69 9.30
C VAL A 262 -12.00 -11.58 10.83
N THR A 263 -11.42 -10.55 11.43
CA THR A 263 -11.39 -10.44 12.89
C THR A 263 -12.71 -9.93 13.46
N ALA A 264 -13.40 -8.98 12.76
CA ALA A 264 -14.63 -8.39 13.26
C ALA A 264 -15.91 -8.99 12.64
N MET A 265 -15.90 -9.37 11.35
CA MET A 265 -17.11 -9.68 10.59
C MET A 265 -17.04 -11.05 9.88
N ASN A 266 -16.33 -12.02 10.43
CA ASN A 266 -16.24 -13.36 9.85
C ASN A 266 -17.60 -14.11 9.87
N ASN A 267 -18.48 -13.75 10.78
CA ASN A 267 -19.87 -14.24 10.82
C ASN A 267 -20.70 -13.84 9.57
N GLN A 268 -20.27 -12.84 8.81
CA GLN A 268 -20.84 -12.41 7.54
C GLN A 268 -20.03 -12.89 6.33
N HIS A 269 -19.27 -13.99 6.48
CA HIS A 269 -18.37 -14.51 5.45
C HIS A 269 -19.06 -14.72 4.09
N ALA A 270 -20.25 -15.30 4.08
CA ALA A 270 -21.01 -15.54 2.85
C ALA A 270 -21.40 -14.26 2.11
N ASP A 271 -21.71 -13.19 2.86
CA ASP A 271 -22.12 -11.91 2.28
C ASP A 271 -20.91 -11.13 1.73
N TRP A 272 -19.84 -10.94 2.53
CA TRP A 272 -18.68 -10.18 2.04
C TRP A 272 -17.88 -10.92 0.95
N THR A 273 -17.89 -12.25 0.91
CA THR A 273 -17.25 -13.03 -0.16
C THR A 273 -17.85 -12.71 -1.51
N GLN A 274 -19.20 -12.64 -1.62
CA GLN A 274 -19.89 -12.26 -2.86
C GLN A 274 -19.51 -10.85 -3.32
N MET A 275 -19.43 -9.89 -2.38
CA MET A 275 -19.02 -8.53 -2.68
C MET A 275 -17.58 -8.50 -3.22
N LEU A 276 -16.63 -9.24 -2.59
CA LEU A 276 -15.25 -9.30 -3.04
C LEU A 276 -15.11 -9.94 -4.42
N VAL A 277 -15.93 -10.93 -4.78
CA VAL A 277 -15.96 -11.51 -6.14
C VAL A 277 -16.29 -10.42 -7.16
N ILE A 278 -17.36 -9.65 -6.93
CA ILE A 278 -17.77 -8.57 -7.84
C ILE A 278 -16.68 -7.49 -7.97
N LEU A 279 -16.15 -7.03 -6.83
CA LEU A 279 -15.12 -6.00 -6.80
C LEU A 279 -13.82 -6.46 -7.49
N SER A 280 -13.42 -7.71 -7.30
CA SER A 280 -12.21 -8.26 -7.89
C SER A 280 -12.34 -8.45 -9.40
N VAL A 281 -13.45 -9.01 -9.88
CA VAL A 281 -13.73 -9.18 -11.32
C VAL A 281 -13.74 -7.82 -12.02
N ALA A 282 -14.48 -6.85 -11.47
CA ALA A 282 -14.56 -5.51 -12.02
C ALA A 282 -13.19 -4.81 -12.02
N SER A 283 -12.38 -4.99 -10.96
CA SER A 283 -11.04 -4.40 -10.85
C SER A 283 -10.06 -4.98 -11.84
N LEU A 284 -10.07 -6.30 -12.06
CA LEU A 284 -9.23 -6.92 -13.09
C LEU A 284 -9.63 -6.46 -14.49
N LEU A 285 -10.93 -6.43 -14.77
CA LEU A 285 -11.43 -6.05 -16.08
C LEU A 285 -11.10 -4.58 -16.41
N ILE A 286 -11.58 -3.66 -15.58
CA ILE A 286 -11.43 -2.22 -15.84
C ILE A 286 -9.97 -1.80 -15.67
N GLY A 287 -9.27 -2.29 -14.65
CA GLY A 287 -7.86 -1.97 -14.41
C GLY A 287 -6.99 -2.31 -15.61
N ASN A 288 -7.09 -3.52 -16.17
CA ASN A 288 -6.28 -3.92 -17.31
C ASN A 288 -6.71 -3.20 -18.62
N LEU A 289 -8.00 -3.10 -18.92
CA LEU A 289 -8.47 -2.44 -20.14
C LEU A 289 -8.13 -0.95 -20.16
N ALA A 290 -8.30 -0.27 -19.01
CA ALA A 290 -7.96 1.15 -18.91
C ALA A 290 -6.43 1.39 -18.95
N ALA A 291 -5.60 0.49 -18.43
CA ALA A 291 -4.14 0.60 -18.50
C ALA A 291 -3.60 0.54 -19.93
N ILE A 292 -4.24 -0.24 -20.81
CA ILE A 292 -3.81 -0.40 -22.22
C ILE A 292 -3.82 0.93 -22.98
N VAL A 293 -4.81 1.77 -22.75
CA VAL A 293 -4.98 3.02 -23.51
C VAL A 293 -4.18 4.19 -22.95
N GLN A 294 -3.52 4.03 -21.80
CA GLN A 294 -2.76 5.12 -21.18
C GLN A 294 -1.44 5.38 -21.90
N THR A 295 -1.12 6.64 -22.10
CA THR A 295 0.19 7.13 -22.57
C THR A 295 1.05 7.63 -21.43
N ASN A 296 0.43 8.14 -20.36
CA ASN A 296 1.12 8.53 -19.12
C ASN A 296 1.48 7.30 -18.29
N ILE A 297 2.78 7.14 -17.93
CA ILE A 297 3.28 5.98 -17.22
C ILE A 297 2.74 5.91 -15.79
N LYS A 298 2.60 7.05 -15.09
CA LYS A 298 2.05 7.07 -13.72
C LYS A 298 0.59 6.65 -13.72
N ARG A 299 -0.19 7.10 -14.70
CA ARG A 299 -1.59 6.72 -14.86
C ARG A 299 -1.75 5.24 -15.25
N MET A 300 -0.86 4.74 -16.11
CA MET A 300 -0.80 3.31 -16.43
C MET A 300 -0.51 2.46 -15.17
N LEU A 301 0.47 2.87 -14.34
CA LEU A 301 0.77 2.21 -13.07
C LEU A 301 -0.39 2.31 -12.08
N ALA A 302 -1.17 3.38 -12.10
CA ALA A 302 -2.38 3.53 -11.30
C ALA A 302 -3.45 2.48 -11.65
N TYR A 303 -3.76 2.29 -12.92
CA TYR A 303 -4.68 1.24 -13.36
C TYR A 303 -4.12 -0.17 -13.15
N SER A 304 -2.81 -0.35 -13.30
CA SER A 304 -2.11 -1.56 -12.88
C SER A 304 -2.34 -1.85 -11.40
N THR A 305 -2.25 -0.83 -10.52
CA THR A 305 -2.57 -0.97 -9.08
C THR A 305 -3.99 -1.47 -8.87
N VAL A 306 -4.97 -0.92 -9.59
CA VAL A 306 -6.37 -1.36 -9.51
C VAL A 306 -6.49 -2.86 -9.81
N SER A 307 -5.83 -3.33 -10.87
CA SER A 307 -5.79 -4.76 -11.24
C SER A 307 -5.10 -5.62 -10.16
N HIS A 308 -3.95 -5.19 -9.64
CA HIS A 308 -3.24 -5.90 -8.58
C HIS A 308 -4.05 -6.01 -7.28
N MET A 309 -4.76 -4.96 -6.90
CA MET A 309 -5.66 -5.00 -5.73
C MET A 309 -6.85 -5.94 -5.97
N GLY A 310 -7.29 -6.11 -7.21
CA GLY A 310 -8.24 -7.16 -7.58
C GLY A 310 -7.72 -8.56 -7.24
N PHE A 311 -6.44 -8.87 -7.50
CA PHE A 311 -5.83 -10.13 -7.08
C PHE A 311 -5.74 -10.29 -5.56
N VAL A 312 -5.44 -9.21 -4.82
CA VAL A 312 -5.45 -9.23 -3.34
C VAL A 312 -6.83 -9.58 -2.82
N LEU A 313 -7.90 -8.99 -3.38
CA LEU A 313 -9.28 -9.30 -3.00
C LEU A 313 -9.65 -10.75 -3.33
N MET A 314 -9.21 -11.28 -4.49
CA MET A 314 -9.42 -12.69 -4.85
C MET A 314 -8.76 -13.65 -3.86
N ALA A 315 -7.58 -13.32 -3.35
CA ALA A 315 -6.90 -14.16 -2.37
C ALA A 315 -7.76 -14.39 -1.12
N PHE A 316 -8.51 -13.38 -0.68
CA PHE A 316 -9.36 -13.46 0.52
C PHE A 316 -10.52 -14.46 0.39
N LEU A 317 -10.88 -14.87 -0.81
CA LEU A 317 -11.95 -15.85 -1.07
C LEU A 317 -11.59 -17.28 -0.63
N SER A 318 -10.32 -17.55 -0.39
CA SER A 318 -9.80 -18.91 -0.14
C SER A 318 -9.47 -19.18 1.34
N GLY A 319 -10.09 -18.45 2.27
CA GLY A 319 -9.93 -18.64 3.71
C GLY A 319 -8.53 -18.32 4.23
N SER A 320 -8.09 -18.97 5.32
CA SER A 320 -6.84 -18.64 6.05
C SER A 320 -5.58 -18.71 5.18
N VAL A 321 -5.47 -19.70 4.32
CA VAL A 321 -4.35 -19.83 3.38
C VAL A 321 -4.38 -18.72 2.33
N GLY A 322 -5.58 -18.32 1.90
CA GLY A 322 -5.78 -17.21 0.99
C GLY A 322 -5.33 -15.88 1.57
N PHE A 323 -5.55 -15.66 2.85
CA PHE A 323 -5.10 -14.43 3.53
C PHE A 323 -3.57 -14.31 3.52
N SER A 324 -2.84 -15.41 3.74
CA SER A 324 -1.39 -15.44 3.64
C SER A 324 -0.91 -15.11 2.21
N ALA A 325 -1.57 -15.65 1.20
CA ALA A 325 -1.28 -15.36 -0.19
C ALA A 325 -1.60 -13.90 -0.56
N GLY A 326 -2.69 -13.33 -0.02
CA GLY A 326 -3.04 -11.92 -0.19
C GLY A 326 -2.02 -10.97 0.42
N LEU A 327 -1.52 -11.30 1.61
CA LEU A 327 -0.47 -10.55 2.30
C LEU A 327 0.86 -10.62 1.53
N TYR A 328 1.24 -11.82 1.07
CA TYR A 328 2.39 -12.01 0.18
C TYR A 328 2.26 -11.21 -1.11
N TYR A 329 1.06 -11.18 -1.70
CA TYR A 329 0.80 -10.41 -2.92
C TYR A 329 0.94 -8.92 -2.68
N ALA A 330 0.39 -8.38 -1.59
CA ALA A 330 0.52 -6.98 -1.22
C ALA A 330 1.98 -6.58 -1.00
N LEU A 331 2.78 -7.41 -0.30
CA LEU A 331 4.22 -7.21 -0.12
C LEU A 331 4.96 -7.22 -1.47
N THR A 332 4.69 -8.21 -2.32
CA THR A 332 5.26 -8.30 -3.67
C THR A 332 4.96 -7.05 -4.50
N TYR A 333 3.72 -6.57 -4.45
CA TYR A 333 3.29 -5.38 -5.16
C TYR A 333 4.09 -4.14 -4.73
N ILE A 334 4.34 -3.97 -3.42
CA ILE A 334 5.12 -2.84 -2.90
C ILE A 334 6.54 -2.86 -3.47
N VAL A 335 7.21 -4.02 -3.46
CA VAL A 335 8.58 -4.15 -3.99
C VAL A 335 8.62 -3.80 -5.48
N MET A 336 7.64 -4.26 -6.28
CA MET A 336 7.52 -3.92 -7.70
C MET A 336 7.28 -2.42 -7.92
N ALA A 337 6.36 -1.83 -7.18
CA ALA A 337 6.00 -0.41 -7.30
C ALA A 337 7.17 0.50 -6.92
N LEU A 338 7.92 0.17 -5.87
CA LEU A 338 9.12 0.90 -5.47
C LEU A 338 10.18 0.96 -6.57
N VAL A 339 10.37 -0.14 -7.32
CA VAL A 339 11.31 -0.14 -8.46
C VAL A 339 10.77 0.74 -9.58
N GLY A 340 9.50 0.59 -9.94
CA GLY A 340 8.88 1.37 -11.00
C GLY A 340 8.97 2.88 -10.75
N PHE A 341 8.46 3.34 -9.60
CA PHE A 341 8.53 4.76 -9.22
C PHE A 341 9.97 5.23 -8.97
N GLY A 342 10.84 4.38 -8.43
CA GLY A 342 12.26 4.69 -8.23
C GLY A 342 12.98 5.00 -9.53
N VAL A 343 12.74 4.22 -10.60
CA VAL A 343 13.30 4.50 -11.93
C VAL A 343 12.72 5.80 -12.50
N LEU A 344 11.41 6.07 -12.35
CA LEU A 344 10.82 7.33 -12.82
C LEU A 344 11.42 8.55 -12.11
N MET A 345 11.62 8.48 -10.80
CA MET A 345 12.30 9.55 -10.03
C MET A 345 13.76 9.74 -10.47
N LEU A 346 14.46 8.66 -10.77
CA LEU A 346 15.86 8.71 -11.24
C LEU A 346 16.00 9.35 -12.62
N LEU A 347 14.98 9.20 -13.48
CA LEU A 347 14.96 9.76 -14.83
C LEU A 347 14.50 11.20 -14.87
N SER A 348 13.91 11.71 -13.79
CA SER A 348 13.41 13.07 -13.66
C SER A 348 14.49 14.01 -13.13
N ASP A 349 14.58 15.23 -13.70
CA ASP A 349 15.52 16.30 -13.29
C ASP A 349 14.80 17.66 -13.07
N GLU A 350 15.55 18.75 -12.93
CA GLU A 350 15.00 20.09 -12.71
C GLU A 350 14.06 20.56 -13.82
N SER A 351 14.37 20.22 -15.06
CA SER A 351 13.69 20.69 -16.28
C SER A 351 12.71 19.67 -16.86
N PHE A 352 12.80 18.41 -16.43
CA PHE A 352 12.09 17.30 -17.04
C PHE A 352 11.52 16.34 -15.99
N GLU A 353 10.25 15.99 -16.14
CA GLU A 353 9.60 14.92 -15.38
C GLU A 353 9.22 13.77 -16.31
N CYS A 354 9.72 12.57 -15.99
CA CYS A 354 9.41 11.37 -16.75
C CYS A 354 7.98 10.94 -16.44
N GLU A 355 7.03 11.35 -17.27
CA GLU A 355 5.59 11.09 -17.08
C GLU A 355 4.97 10.23 -18.17
N ASN A 356 5.54 10.24 -19.39
CA ASN A 356 5.00 9.49 -20.51
C ASN A 356 5.81 8.22 -20.78
N ILE A 357 5.15 7.21 -21.35
CA ILE A 357 5.84 5.97 -21.74
C ILE A 357 6.93 6.26 -22.78
N ALA A 358 6.69 7.22 -23.69
CA ALA A 358 7.67 7.65 -24.67
C ALA A 358 8.95 8.25 -24.06
N ASP A 359 8.89 8.82 -22.86
CA ASP A 359 10.03 9.38 -22.15
C ASP A 359 11.07 8.29 -21.75
N LEU A 360 10.64 7.03 -21.74
CA LEU A 360 11.48 5.86 -21.49
C LEU A 360 12.17 5.32 -22.75
N ALA A 361 11.94 5.91 -23.93
CA ALA A 361 12.46 5.42 -25.19
C ALA A 361 14.00 5.31 -25.17
N GLY A 362 14.49 4.15 -25.58
CA GLY A 362 15.94 3.88 -25.70
C GLY A 362 16.73 3.95 -24.38
N LEU A 363 16.06 3.83 -23.22
CA LEU A 363 16.75 3.84 -21.92
C LEU A 363 17.89 2.81 -21.87
N ASN A 364 17.73 1.67 -22.52
CA ASN A 364 18.78 0.64 -22.57
C ASN A 364 20.09 1.15 -23.21
N ARG A 365 20.02 2.03 -24.21
CA ARG A 365 21.21 2.65 -24.81
C ARG A 365 21.82 3.74 -23.94
N ARG A 366 21.01 4.41 -23.12
CA ARG A 366 21.46 5.45 -22.19
C ARG A 366 22.04 4.85 -20.92
N ASN A 367 21.40 3.84 -20.35
CA ASN A 367 21.85 3.11 -19.17
C ASN A 367 21.17 1.74 -19.10
N ALA A 368 21.90 0.70 -19.51
CA ALA A 368 21.42 -0.68 -19.57
C ALA A 368 21.01 -1.23 -18.18
N TRP A 369 21.67 -0.75 -17.09
CA TRP A 369 21.36 -1.23 -15.75
C TRP A 369 19.97 -0.80 -15.28
N TYR A 370 19.60 0.48 -15.43
CA TYR A 370 18.27 0.93 -15.02
C TYR A 370 17.17 0.47 -15.97
N ALA A 371 17.49 0.28 -17.24
CA ALA A 371 16.60 -0.41 -18.19
C ALA A 371 16.31 -1.83 -17.72
N PHE A 372 17.32 -2.57 -17.25
CA PHE A 372 17.17 -3.91 -16.69
C PHE A 372 16.34 -3.92 -15.41
N LEU A 373 16.53 -2.98 -14.47
CA LEU A 373 15.71 -2.89 -13.27
C LEU A 373 14.23 -2.62 -13.62
N MET A 374 13.97 -1.73 -14.59
CA MET A 374 12.59 -1.48 -15.04
C MET A 374 11.98 -2.70 -15.75
N LEU A 375 12.78 -3.44 -16.52
CA LEU A 375 12.35 -4.71 -17.12
C LEU A 375 11.95 -5.72 -16.05
N LEU A 376 12.75 -5.88 -14.98
CA LEU A 376 12.41 -6.77 -13.87
C LEU A 376 11.07 -6.36 -13.21
N ALA A 377 10.85 -5.06 -13.01
CA ALA A 377 9.59 -4.56 -12.44
C ALA A 377 8.40 -4.85 -13.37
N MET A 378 8.50 -4.53 -14.67
CA MET A 378 7.43 -4.74 -15.65
C MET A 378 7.11 -6.24 -15.85
N PHE A 379 8.13 -7.07 -15.94
CA PHE A 379 7.94 -8.53 -16.07
C PHE A 379 7.38 -9.15 -14.79
N SER A 380 7.78 -8.67 -13.62
CA SER A 380 7.23 -9.11 -12.35
C SER A 380 5.74 -8.72 -12.23
N MET A 381 5.35 -7.49 -12.59
CA MET A 381 3.97 -7.05 -12.62
C MET A 381 3.13 -7.83 -13.65
N ALA A 382 3.69 -8.15 -14.81
CA ALA A 382 3.06 -9.02 -15.81
C ALA A 382 2.84 -10.45 -15.27
N GLY A 383 3.71 -10.91 -14.39
CA GLY A 383 3.68 -12.27 -13.86
C GLY A 383 4.49 -13.24 -14.72
N ILE A 384 5.68 -12.84 -15.16
CA ILE A 384 6.59 -13.66 -15.95
C ILE A 384 7.58 -14.38 -15.02
N PRO A 385 7.75 -15.72 -15.12
CA PRO A 385 8.76 -16.45 -14.36
C PRO A 385 10.17 -15.96 -14.70
N PRO A 386 11.16 -16.02 -13.80
CA PRO A 386 11.12 -16.53 -12.42
C PRO A 386 10.90 -15.44 -11.35
N LEU A 387 10.19 -14.37 -11.67
CA LEU A 387 10.05 -13.18 -10.82
C LEU A 387 8.98 -13.35 -9.73
N MET A 388 9.12 -12.55 -8.66
CA MET A 388 8.28 -12.62 -7.46
C MET A 388 6.77 -12.47 -7.77
N GLY A 389 6.40 -11.61 -8.73
CA GLY A 389 5.01 -11.38 -9.12
C GLY A 389 4.34 -12.60 -9.79
N PHE A 390 5.11 -13.43 -10.50
CA PHE A 390 4.61 -14.70 -11.02
C PHE A 390 4.18 -15.63 -9.88
N TYR A 391 5.03 -15.80 -8.87
CA TYR A 391 4.71 -16.66 -7.73
C TYR A 391 3.47 -16.14 -6.98
N ALA A 392 3.37 -14.82 -6.77
CA ALA A 392 2.21 -14.22 -6.12
C ALA A 392 0.90 -14.52 -6.86
N LYS A 393 0.85 -14.32 -8.18
CA LYS A 393 -0.31 -14.65 -9.02
C LYS A 393 -0.63 -16.14 -9.00
N LEU A 394 0.41 -16.98 -9.11
CA LEU A 394 0.27 -18.43 -9.13
C LEU A 394 -0.37 -18.95 -7.82
N GLN A 395 0.03 -18.43 -6.66
CA GLN A 395 -0.55 -18.81 -5.38
C GLN A 395 -2.04 -18.48 -5.30
N VAL A 396 -2.42 -17.25 -5.69
CA VAL A 396 -3.83 -16.84 -5.71
C VAL A 396 -4.65 -17.75 -6.64
N ILE A 397 -4.16 -18.01 -7.86
CA ILE A 397 -4.84 -18.85 -8.85
C ILE A 397 -5.02 -20.29 -8.32
N LYS A 398 -3.97 -20.90 -7.74
CA LYS A 398 -4.05 -22.24 -7.13
C LYS A 398 -5.09 -22.31 -6.04
N LEU A 399 -5.12 -21.31 -5.16
CA LEU A 399 -6.06 -21.28 -4.04
C LEU A 399 -7.51 -21.07 -4.49
N LEU A 400 -7.75 -20.26 -5.53
CA LEU A 400 -9.09 -20.13 -6.12
C LEU A 400 -9.60 -21.47 -6.68
N VAL A 401 -8.75 -22.24 -7.35
CA VAL A 401 -9.12 -23.58 -7.84
C VAL A 401 -9.45 -24.52 -6.67
N SER A 402 -8.63 -24.51 -5.61
CA SER A 402 -8.85 -25.31 -4.40
C SER A 402 -10.15 -24.94 -3.66
N ALA A 403 -10.55 -23.66 -3.72
CA ALA A 403 -11.76 -23.15 -3.11
C ALA A 403 -13.01 -23.25 -4.02
N ASN A 404 -12.94 -24.03 -5.12
CA ASN A 404 -14.00 -24.21 -6.12
C ASN A 404 -14.39 -22.95 -6.92
N TYR A 405 -13.54 -21.93 -6.95
CA TYR A 405 -13.68 -20.74 -7.80
C TYR A 405 -12.91 -20.88 -9.12
N THR A 406 -12.98 -22.06 -9.77
CA THR A 406 -12.21 -22.35 -11.00
C THR A 406 -12.51 -21.36 -12.13
N TRP A 407 -13.76 -20.95 -12.31
CA TRP A 407 -14.13 -19.94 -13.32
C TRP A 407 -13.41 -18.60 -13.07
N LEU A 408 -13.29 -18.19 -11.80
CA LEU A 408 -12.62 -16.96 -11.41
C LEU A 408 -11.09 -17.05 -11.60
N ALA A 409 -10.52 -18.25 -11.36
CA ALA A 409 -9.11 -18.54 -11.66
C ALA A 409 -8.82 -18.41 -13.16
N VAL A 410 -9.67 -18.99 -14.01
CA VAL A 410 -9.56 -18.87 -15.48
C VAL A 410 -9.68 -17.40 -15.91
N PHE A 411 -10.67 -16.67 -15.38
CA PHE A 411 -10.85 -15.26 -15.63
C PHE A 411 -9.59 -14.44 -15.25
N ALA A 412 -9.01 -14.70 -14.07
CA ALA A 412 -7.80 -14.02 -13.59
C ALA A 412 -6.59 -14.29 -14.51
N VAL A 413 -6.43 -15.52 -15.03
CA VAL A 413 -5.38 -15.86 -16.00
C VAL A 413 -5.57 -15.07 -17.30
N VAL A 414 -6.78 -15.04 -17.86
CA VAL A 414 -7.09 -14.29 -19.09
C VAL A 414 -6.81 -12.80 -18.89
N MET A 415 -7.27 -12.23 -17.78
CA MET A 415 -7.01 -10.81 -17.47
C MET A 415 -5.52 -10.51 -17.25
N SER A 416 -4.77 -11.46 -16.68
CA SER A 416 -3.31 -11.33 -16.53
C SER A 416 -2.59 -11.34 -17.88
N LEU A 417 -3.05 -12.16 -18.83
CA LEU A 417 -2.52 -12.19 -20.20
C LEU A 417 -2.79 -10.86 -20.93
N ILE A 418 -4.01 -10.34 -20.80
CA ILE A 418 -4.37 -9.02 -21.34
C ILE A 418 -3.49 -7.92 -20.72
N GLY A 419 -3.28 -7.99 -19.41
CA GLY A 419 -2.42 -7.07 -18.66
C GLY A 419 -0.95 -7.11 -19.10
N ALA A 420 -0.44 -8.24 -19.53
CA ALA A 420 0.95 -8.35 -20.00
C ALA A 420 1.24 -7.39 -21.18
N PHE A 421 0.23 -7.05 -22.00
CA PHE A 421 0.40 -6.20 -23.16
C PHE A 421 0.96 -4.81 -22.83
N TYR A 422 0.40 -4.11 -21.84
CA TYR A 422 0.86 -2.76 -21.53
C TYR A 422 2.22 -2.74 -20.81
N TYR A 423 2.55 -3.76 -20.05
CA TYR A 423 3.90 -3.91 -19.47
C TYR A 423 4.95 -4.20 -20.57
N LEU A 424 4.64 -5.09 -21.51
CA LEU A 424 5.51 -5.38 -22.66
C LEU A 424 5.67 -4.16 -23.56
N ARG A 425 4.65 -3.31 -23.71
CA ARG A 425 4.77 -2.04 -24.42
C ARG A 425 5.84 -1.14 -23.80
N VAL A 426 5.87 -1.00 -22.46
CA VAL A 426 6.92 -0.23 -21.77
C VAL A 426 8.30 -0.83 -22.03
N VAL A 427 8.43 -2.16 -21.93
CA VAL A 427 9.69 -2.86 -22.20
C VAL A 427 10.13 -2.64 -23.67
N ARG A 428 9.20 -2.73 -24.61
CA ARG A 428 9.48 -2.45 -26.03
C ARG A 428 10.06 -1.05 -26.20
N THR A 429 9.42 -0.03 -25.62
CA THR A 429 9.88 1.37 -25.71
C THR A 429 11.29 1.53 -25.11
N ILE A 430 11.58 0.89 -23.98
CA ILE A 430 12.90 0.95 -23.32
C ILE A 430 14.02 0.34 -24.17
N TYR A 431 13.76 -0.80 -24.83
CA TYR A 431 14.82 -1.62 -25.44
C TYR A 431 14.93 -1.43 -26.96
N PHE A 432 13.84 -1.15 -27.67
CA PHE A 432 13.77 -1.21 -29.13
C PHE A 432 13.54 0.14 -29.82
N GLU A 433 13.14 1.17 -29.10
CA GLU A 433 12.97 2.51 -29.64
C GLU A 433 14.26 3.33 -29.50
N GLU A 434 14.43 4.34 -30.38
CA GLU A 434 15.58 5.24 -30.32
C GLU A 434 15.47 6.16 -29.09
N PRO A 435 16.60 6.53 -28.45
CA PRO A 435 16.57 7.47 -27.33
C PRO A 435 15.94 8.81 -27.73
N ALA A 436 14.92 9.22 -27.03
CA ALA A 436 14.31 10.53 -27.20
C ALA A 436 15.21 11.66 -26.67
N ASP A 437 16.22 11.34 -25.84
CA ASP A 437 17.03 12.29 -25.13
C ASP A 437 18.43 11.71 -24.79
N SER A 438 19.44 12.56 -24.78
CA SER A 438 20.83 12.21 -24.45
C SER A 438 21.26 12.64 -23.04
N ARG A 439 20.33 13.05 -22.17
CA ARG A 439 20.63 13.56 -20.81
C ARG A 439 21.36 12.51 -19.99
N ARG A 440 22.36 12.97 -19.25
CA ARG A 440 23.09 12.10 -18.31
C ARG A 440 22.24 11.89 -17.05
N LEU A 441 22.15 10.64 -16.62
CA LEU A 441 21.48 10.30 -15.38
C LEU A 441 22.33 10.72 -14.18
N SER A 442 21.93 11.78 -13.52
CA SER A 442 22.55 12.25 -12.29
C SER A 442 21.73 11.77 -11.11
N SER A 443 22.29 10.90 -10.27
CA SER A 443 21.63 10.44 -9.05
C SER A 443 22.61 10.26 -7.91
N ASP A 444 22.10 10.39 -6.69
CA ASP A 444 22.82 10.10 -5.44
C ASP A 444 23.24 8.62 -5.39
N GLY A 445 24.43 8.33 -4.88
CA GLY A 445 24.95 6.97 -4.73
C GLY A 445 24.04 6.08 -3.90
N ALA A 446 23.43 6.62 -2.83
CA ALA A 446 22.50 5.89 -1.97
C ALA A 446 21.26 5.42 -2.74
N MET A 447 20.67 6.29 -3.59
CA MET A 447 19.55 5.92 -4.45
C MET A 447 19.94 4.80 -5.42
N LYS A 448 21.11 4.87 -6.07
CA LYS A 448 21.59 3.84 -7.00
C LYS A 448 21.69 2.47 -6.34
N VAL A 449 22.33 2.42 -5.18
CA VAL A 449 22.54 1.16 -4.43
C VAL A 449 21.21 0.57 -3.99
N LEU A 450 20.36 1.36 -3.36
CA LEU A 450 19.08 0.87 -2.82
C LEU A 450 18.11 0.47 -3.93
N LEU A 451 18.04 1.22 -5.04
CA LEU A 451 17.20 0.88 -6.19
C LEU A 451 17.68 -0.41 -6.86
N SER A 452 19.01 -0.60 -6.96
CA SER A 452 19.58 -1.84 -7.49
C SER A 452 19.28 -3.04 -6.59
N ALA A 453 19.45 -2.88 -5.27
CA ALA A 453 19.10 -3.92 -4.30
C ALA A 453 17.60 -4.29 -4.39
N ASN A 454 16.71 -3.29 -4.43
CA ASN A 454 15.27 -3.51 -4.54
C ASN A 454 14.89 -4.22 -5.85
N GLY A 455 15.48 -3.83 -6.99
CA GLY A 455 15.23 -4.50 -8.27
C GLY A 455 15.71 -5.95 -8.28
N LEU A 456 16.87 -6.24 -7.67
CA LEU A 456 17.39 -7.60 -7.55
C LEU A 456 16.58 -8.47 -6.58
N LEU A 457 15.92 -7.88 -5.56
CA LEU A 457 15.00 -8.61 -4.68
C LEU A 457 13.83 -9.22 -5.46
N LEU A 458 13.36 -8.59 -6.55
CA LEU A 458 12.30 -9.16 -7.40
C LEU A 458 12.71 -10.50 -8.01
N LEU A 459 13.97 -10.64 -8.36
CA LEU A 459 14.52 -11.89 -8.89
C LEU A 459 14.83 -12.87 -7.76
N LEU A 460 15.50 -12.43 -6.70
CA LEU A 460 15.89 -13.29 -5.59
C LEU A 460 14.67 -13.93 -4.91
N TRP A 461 13.68 -13.13 -4.55
CA TRP A 461 12.45 -13.62 -3.93
C TRP A 461 11.47 -14.27 -4.91
N GLY A 462 11.71 -14.10 -6.21
CA GLY A 462 11.02 -14.87 -7.25
C GLY A 462 11.53 -16.31 -7.36
N VAL A 463 12.87 -16.48 -7.26
CA VAL A 463 13.51 -17.81 -7.27
C VAL A 463 13.39 -18.52 -5.91
N LEU A 464 13.46 -17.77 -4.80
CA LEU A 464 13.38 -18.26 -3.42
C LEU A 464 12.19 -17.63 -2.67
N PRO A 465 10.94 -17.88 -3.10
CA PRO A 465 9.77 -17.21 -2.54
C PRO A 465 9.39 -17.72 -1.15
N GLN A 466 9.86 -18.92 -0.78
CA GLN A 466 9.38 -19.65 0.40
C GLN A 466 9.59 -18.87 1.69
N GLY A 467 10.78 -18.26 1.89
CA GLY A 467 11.07 -17.53 3.12
C GLY A 467 10.10 -16.37 3.38
N VAL A 468 9.76 -15.60 2.34
CA VAL A 468 8.78 -14.50 2.46
C VAL A 468 7.36 -15.04 2.65
N MET A 469 7.03 -16.14 1.97
CA MET A 469 5.72 -16.78 2.14
C MET A 469 5.54 -17.35 3.54
N ASP A 470 6.59 -17.94 4.14
CA ASP A 470 6.56 -18.45 5.50
C ASP A 470 6.33 -17.33 6.53
N TRP A 471 6.91 -16.16 6.34
CA TRP A 471 6.61 -14.98 7.17
C TRP A 471 5.13 -14.60 7.09
N CYS A 472 4.54 -14.59 5.89
CA CYS A 472 3.12 -14.28 5.71
C CYS A 472 2.22 -15.35 6.36
N VAL A 473 2.56 -16.63 6.22
CA VAL A 473 1.84 -17.74 6.87
C VAL A 473 1.94 -17.64 8.38
N GLN A 474 3.13 -17.38 8.92
CA GLN A 474 3.33 -17.22 10.36
C GLN A 474 2.55 -16.01 10.89
N ALA A 475 2.56 -14.89 10.17
CA ALA A 475 1.81 -13.70 10.55
C ALA A 475 0.31 -13.97 10.67
N ILE A 476 -0.28 -14.72 9.73
CA ILE A 476 -1.70 -15.10 9.81
C ILE A 476 -1.95 -16.08 10.95
N ARG A 477 -1.10 -17.10 11.11
CA ARG A 477 -1.24 -18.11 12.19
C ARG A 477 -1.24 -17.47 13.57
N THR A 478 -0.32 -16.56 13.84
CA THR A 478 -0.22 -15.87 15.14
C THR A 478 -1.39 -14.93 15.40
N THR A 479 -2.05 -14.45 14.35
CA THR A 479 -3.22 -13.56 14.46
C THR A 479 -4.52 -14.32 14.67
N THR A 480 -4.68 -15.46 13.98
CA THR A 480 -5.97 -16.20 13.96
C THR A 480 -5.98 -17.42 14.87
N GLY A 481 -4.81 -17.87 15.33
CA GLY A 481 -4.68 -19.11 16.11
C GLY A 481 -4.85 -20.41 15.30
N TRP A 482 -4.83 -20.34 13.94
CA TRP A 482 -5.02 -21.50 13.04
C TRP A 482 -3.70 -22.21 12.73
#